data_3a4a686d50cad5f3c12aaa2fdf4518b8
#
_entry.id   3a4a686d50cad5f3c12aaa2fdf4518b8
#
_cell.length_a   1.000
_cell.length_b   1.000
_cell.length_c   1.000
_cell.angle_alpha   90.00
_cell.angle_beta   90.00
_cell.angle_gamma   90.00
#
_symmetry.space_group_name_H-M   'P 1'
#
loop_
_entity.id
_entity.type
_entity.pdbx_description
1 polymer ?
#
loop_
_entity_poly.entity_id
_entity_poly.type
_entity_poly.pdbx_seq_one_letter_code
_entity_poly.pdbx_strand_id
1 'polypeptide(L)'
;MTRTRNPELTRAALLAAAGRVLQTQGVALSLDAVAREAGVSKGGLLHHYPSREALLSALALDMIERFRTCVEAARAREVALLGERPGAWLRAYIEVSLTPAAGEDALIAALAPLAGHPELLARLQEAQAFVLTGAEADGLPPARAHAIRLACDALCLGPLTGLPDLGPERRAALREELLAWTRT
;
A
#
# COMPACT_ATOMS: atom_id res chain seq x y z
N MET A 1 0.97 -20.27 -34.07
CA MET A 1 2.07 -19.81 -33.19
C MET A 1 1.49 -19.56 -31.80
N THR A 2 1.65 -20.51 -30.90
CA THR A 2 1.21 -20.42 -29.50
C THR A 2 2.17 -19.48 -28.76
N ARG A 3 1.72 -18.26 -28.51
CA ARG A 3 2.47 -17.28 -27.70
C ARG A 3 2.57 -17.83 -26.29
N THR A 4 3.75 -18.32 -25.89
CA THR A 4 4.05 -18.77 -24.52
C THR A 4 3.77 -17.57 -23.60
N ARG A 5 2.64 -17.59 -22.88
CA ARG A 5 2.32 -16.56 -21.88
C ARG A 5 3.32 -16.72 -20.74
N ASN A 6 4.14 -15.68 -20.51
CA ASN A 6 5.02 -15.63 -19.36
C ASN A 6 4.14 -15.66 -18.08
N PRO A 7 4.30 -16.68 -17.20
CA PRO A 7 3.45 -16.82 -16.00
C PRO A 7 3.48 -15.59 -15.07
N GLU A 8 4.65 -14.95 -14.94
CA GLU A 8 4.80 -13.76 -14.10
C GLU A 8 4.05 -12.56 -14.65
N LEU A 9 4.12 -12.31 -15.97
CA LEU A 9 3.34 -11.25 -16.62
C LEU A 9 1.83 -11.50 -16.48
N THR A 10 1.42 -12.77 -16.51
CA THR A 10 0.02 -13.14 -16.30
C THR A 10 -0.42 -12.87 -14.86
N ARG A 11 0.42 -13.22 -13.86
CA ARG A 11 0.13 -12.92 -12.44
C ARG A 11 -0.01 -11.42 -12.20
N ALA A 12 0.92 -10.61 -12.70
CA ALA A 12 0.87 -9.16 -12.59
C ALA A 12 -0.38 -8.56 -13.24
N ALA A 13 -0.76 -9.05 -14.44
CA ALA A 13 -1.97 -8.61 -15.12
C ALA A 13 -3.25 -8.98 -14.34
N LEU A 14 -3.27 -10.14 -13.68
CA LEU A 14 -4.39 -10.56 -12.81
C LEU A 14 -4.48 -9.69 -11.55
N LEU A 15 -3.38 -9.35 -10.90
CA LEU A 15 -3.37 -8.44 -9.75
C LEU A 15 -3.81 -7.03 -10.15
N ALA A 16 -3.35 -6.51 -11.29
CA ALA A 16 -3.79 -5.21 -11.80
C ALA A 16 -5.31 -5.20 -12.10
N ALA A 17 -5.84 -6.27 -12.70
CA ALA A 17 -7.28 -6.42 -12.94
C ALA A 17 -8.06 -6.52 -11.62
N ALA A 18 -7.56 -7.26 -10.63
CA ALA A 18 -8.16 -7.36 -9.31
C ALA A 18 -8.21 -6.00 -8.62
N GLY A 19 -7.16 -5.19 -8.71
CA GLY A 19 -7.14 -3.82 -8.20
C GLY A 19 -8.24 -2.95 -8.82
N ARG A 20 -8.41 -2.98 -10.15
CA ARG A 20 -9.48 -2.22 -10.84
C ARG A 20 -10.88 -2.69 -10.46
N VAL A 21 -11.09 -4.00 -10.37
CA VAL A 21 -12.39 -4.55 -9.91
C VAL A 21 -12.69 -4.11 -8.49
N LEU A 22 -11.67 -4.10 -7.61
CA LEU A 22 -11.83 -3.66 -6.24
C LEU A 22 -12.23 -2.18 -6.14
N GLN A 23 -11.64 -1.31 -6.97
CA GLN A 23 -12.00 0.12 -7.05
C GLN A 23 -13.47 0.34 -7.41
N THR A 24 -14.04 -0.53 -8.24
CA THR A 24 -15.42 -0.38 -8.74
C THR A 24 -16.45 -1.15 -7.93
N GLN A 25 -16.10 -2.30 -7.35
CA GLN A 25 -17.00 -3.21 -6.66
C GLN A 25 -16.72 -3.34 -5.14
N GLY A 26 -15.61 -2.77 -4.67
CA GLY A 26 -15.21 -2.87 -3.27
C GLY A 26 -15.09 -4.31 -2.79
N VAL A 27 -15.57 -4.57 -1.59
CA VAL A 27 -15.52 -5.91 -0.96
C VAL A 27 -16.32 -6.98 -1.70
N ALA A 28 -17.20 -6.61 -2.66
CA ALA A 28 -17.96 -7.54 -3.49
C ALA A 28 -17.15 -8.15 -4.65
N LEU A 29 -15.83 -7.89 -4.72
CA LEU A 29 -14.94 -8.49 -5.71
C LEU A 29 -15.16 -10.00 -5.83
N SER A 30 -15.42 -10.47 -7.06
CA SER A 30 -15.54 -11.87 -7.41
C SER A 30 -14.46 -12.32 -8.40
N LEU A 31 -14.07 -13.61 -8.34
CA LEU A 31 -13.08 -14.16 -9.28
C LEU A 31 -13.56 -14.09 -10.73
N ASP A 32 -14.89 -14.19 -10.97
CA ASP A 32 -15.46 -14.05 -12.31
C ASP A 32 -15.30 -12.63 -12.88
N ALA A 33 -15.50 -11.62 -12.03
CA ALA A 33 -15.29 -10.23 -12.42
C ALA A 33 -13.81 -9.97 -12.76
N VAL A 34 -12.89 -10.47 -11.93
CA VAL A 34 -11.44 -10.33 -12.16
C VAL A 34 -11.00 -11.07 -13.43
N ALA A 35 -11.48 -12.31 -13.66
CA ALA A 35 -11.14 -13.06 -14.87
C ALA A 35 -11.62 -12.32 -16.14
N ARG A 36 -12.82 -11.75 -16.11
CA ARG A 36 -13.38 -10.94 -17.20
C ARG A 36 -12.56 -9.67 -17.44
N GLU A 37 -12.23 -8.96 -16.37
CA GLU A 37 -11.42 -7.73 -16.43
C GLU A 37 -10.00 -8.00 -16.96
N ALA A 38 -9.40 -9.15 -16.60
CA ALA A 38 -8.09 -9.57 -17.07
C ALA A 38 -8.09 -10.19 -18.48
N GLY A 39 -9.27 -10.44 -19.07
CA GLY A 39 -9.39 -11.11 -20.37
C GLY A 39 -8.92 -12.56 -20.37
N VAL A 40 -9.10 -13.28 -19.24
CA VAL A 40 -8.74 -14.71 -19.11
C VAL A 40 -9.96 -15.53 -18.73
N SER A 41 -9.87 -16.86 -18.91
CA SER A 41 -10.89 -17.76 -18.38
C SER A 41 -10.81 -17.88 -16.85
N LYS A 42 -11.94 -18.19 -16.19
CA LYS A 42 -11.97 -18.48 -14.75
C LYS A 42 -10.97 -19.58 -14.36
N GLY A 43 -10.87 -20.66 -15.16
CA GLY A 43 -9.90 -21.72 -14.95
C GLY A 43 -8.45 -21.22 -15.05
N GLY A 44 -8.16 -20.31 -15.98
CA GLY A 44 -6.86 -19.67 -16.10
C GLY A 44 -6.50 -18.81 -14.89
N LEU A 45 -7.48 -18.10 -14.31
CA LEU A 45 -7.29 -17.36 -13.06
C LEU A 45 -7.06 -18.33 -11.89
N LEU A 46 -7.90 -19.36 -11.73
CA LEU A 46 -7.80 -20.34 -10.65
C LEU A 46 -6.48 -21.13 -10.66
N HIS A 47 -5.86 -21.27 -11.81
CA HIS A 47 -4.52 -21.85 -11.90
C HIS A 47 -3.45 -21.01 -11.19
N HIS A 48 -3.59 -19.68 -11.20
CA HIS A 48 -2.67 -18.75 -10.53
C HIS A 48 -3.07 -18.43 -9.08
N TYR A 49 -4.38 -18.33 -8.83
CA TYR A 49 -4.97 -17.98 -7.54
C TYR A 49 -6.16 -18.91 -7.28
N PRO A 50 -5.95 -19.99 -6.49
CA PRO A 50 -6.93 -21.06 -6.33
C PRO A 50 -8.19 -20.64 -5.57
N SER A 51 -8.16 -19.52 -4.86
CA SER A 51 -9.30 -18.95 -4.15
C SER A 51 -9.33 -17.42 -4.19
N ARG A 52 -10.45 -16.83 -3.77
CA ARG A 52 -10.57 -15.38 -3.59
C ARG A 52 -9.60 -14.88 -2.52
N GLU A 53 -9.45 -15.62 -1.44
CA GLU A 53 -8.53 -15.32 -0.34
C GLU A 53 -7.07 -15.32 -0.82
N ALA A 54 -6.68 -16.31 -1.63
CA ALA A 54 -5.34 -16.36 -2.24
C ALA A 54 -5.07 -15.16 -3.15
N LEU A 55 -6.06 -14.73 -3.94
CA LEU A 55 -5.95 -13.53 -4.78
C LEU A 55 -5.83 -12.26 -3.93
N LEU A 56 -6.65 -12.11 -2.88
CA LEU A 56 -6.60 -10.95 -1.99
C LEU A 56 -5.29 -10.91 -1.19
N SER A 57 -4.80 -12.04 -0.68
CA SER A 57 -3.49 -12.11 -0.03
C SER A 57 -2.36 -11.67 -0.97
N ALA A 58 -2.36 -12.16 -2.21
CA ALA A 58 -1.36 -11.76 -3.19
C ALA A 58 -1.45 -10.27 -3.54
N LEU A 59 -2.66 -9.71 -3.61
CA LEU A 59 -2.88 -8.29 -3.85
C LEU A 59 -2.39 -7.44 -2.67
N ALA A 60 -2.59 -7.91 -1.43
CA ALA A 60 -2.06 -7.26 -0.22
C ALA A 60 -0.53 -7.23 -0.21
N LEU A 61 0.10 -8.35 -0.53
CA LEU A 61 1.57 -8.44 -0.60
C LEU A 61 2.14 -7.51 -1.68
N ASP A 62 1.52 -7.45 -2.83
CA ASP A 62 1.89 -6.54 -3.93
C ASP A 62 1.72 -5.06 -3.51
N MET A 63 0.67 -4.74 -2.76
CA MET A 63 0.46 -3.38 -2.22
C MET A 63 1.56 -2.99 -1.23
N ILE A 64 1.90 -3.87 -0.29
CA ILE A 64 2.98 -3.63 0.69
C ILE A 64 4.31 -3.36 -0.02
N GLU A 65 4.66 -4.17 -1.01
CA GLU A 65 5.92 -4.01 -1.75
C GLU A 65 5.93 -2.73 -2.61
N ARG A 66 4.80 -2.39 -3.23
CA ARG A 66 4.66 -1.12 -3.95
C ARG A 66 4.78 0.08 -3.03
N PHE A 67 4.14 0.04 -1.86
CA PHE A 67 4.25 1.10 -0.87
C PHE A 67 5.71 1.35 -0.49
N ARG A 68 6.46 0.29 -0.16
CA ARG A 68 7.89 0.37 0.16
C ARG A 68 8.69 0.99 -0.99
N THR A 69 8.50 0.50 -2.21
CA THR A 69 9.15 1.02 -3.42
C THR A 69 8.82 2.49 -3.66
N CYS A 70 7.57 2.92 -3.43
CA CYS A 70 7.16 4.31 -3.57
C CYS A 70 7.86 5.21 -2.55
N VAL A 71 7.96 4.78 -1.27
CA VAL A 71 8.68 5.55 -0.23
C VAL A 71 10.16 5.69 -0.58
N GLU A 72 10.83 4.60 -0.96
CA GLU A 72 12.24 4.63 -1.36
C GLU A 72 12.48 5.52 -2.58
N ALA A 73 11.61 5.46 -3.60
CA ALA A 73 11.68 6.31 -4.78
C ALA A 73 11.41 7.79 -4.47
N ALA A 74 10.46 8.09 -3.59
CA ALA A 74 10.18 9.46 -3.15
C ALA A 74 11.38 10.05 -2.40
N ARG A 75 11.97 9.28 -1.46
CA ARG A 75 13.19 9.68 -0.77
C ARG A 75 14.35 9.92 -1.73
N ALA A 76 14.59 9.00 -2.65
CA ALA A 76 15.66 9.12 -3.64
C ALA A 76 15.53 10.41 -4.49
N ARG A 77 14.29 10.74 -4.91
CA ARG A 77 14.02 12.00 -5.65
C ARG A 77 14.33 13.22 -4.81
N GLU A 78 13.92 13.24 -3.53
CA GLU A 78 14.19 14.36 -2.64
C GLU A 78 15.70 14.54 -2.39
N VAL A 79 16.40 13.46 -2.09
CA VAL A 79 17.86 13.48 -1.87
C VAL A 79 18.61 13.95 -3.13
N ALA A 80 18.17 13.54 -4.31
CA ALA A 80 18.75 13.99 -5.57
C ALA A 80 18.58 15.51 -5.81
N LEU A 81 17.46 16.08 -5.35
CA LEU A 81 17.15 17.51 -5.54
C LEU A 81 17.75 18.39 -4.45
N LEU A 82 17.75 17.95 -3.19
CA LEU A 82 18.03 18.80 -2.03
C LEU A 82 19.25 18.34 -1.21
N GLY A 83 19.84 17.20 -1.55
CA GLY A 83 20.86 16.53 -0.75
C GLY A 83 20.28 15.79 0.46
N GLU A 84 21.11 14.98 1.10
CA GLU A 84 20.72 14.25 2.32
C GLU A 84 20.50 15.23 3.47
N ARG A 85 19.34 15.22 4.07
CA ARG A 85 18.94 16.10 5.19
C ARG A 85 18.08 15.36 6.18
N PRO A 86 18.15 15.71 7.49
CA PRO A 86 17.19 15.17 8.47
C PRO A 86 15.75 15.35 8.02
N GLY A 87 14.92 14.36 8.24
CA GLY A 87 13.51 14.35 7.84
C GLY A 87 13.24 13.92 6.40
N ALA A 88 14.26 13.61 5.59
CA ALA A 88 14.07 13.23 4.18
C ALA A 88 13.25 11.95 4.01
N TRP A 89 13.49 10.96 4.86
CA TRP A 89 12.72 9.70 4.82
C TRP A 89 11.28 9.92 5.26
N LEU A 90 11.06 10.66 6.34
CA LEU A 90 9.73 10.94 6.86
C LEU A 90 8.91 11.82 5.91
N ARG A 91 9.52 12.78 5.21
CA ARG A 91 8.82 13.55 4.16
C ARG A 91 8.34 12.63 3.03
N ALA A 92 9.19 11.71 2.57
CA ALA A 92 8.79 10.71 1.58
C ALA A 92 7.66 9.81 2.10
N TYR A 93 7.75 9.39 3.36
CA TYR A 93 6.74 8.57 4.02
C TYR A 93 5.38 9.30 4.14
N ILE A 94 5.39 10.57 4.58
CA ILE A 94 4.20 11.45 4.63
C ILE A 94 3.57 11.55 3.23
N GLU A 95 4.38 11.84 2.21
CA GLU A 95 3.91 12.01 0.83
C GLU A 95 3.17 10.78 0.33
N VAL A 96 3.77 9.61 0.50
CA VAL A 96 3.17 8.33 0.04
C VAL A 96 1.95 7.95 0.87
N SER A 97 2.01 8.12 2.20
CA SER A 97 0.93 7.72 3.11
C SER A 97 -0.32 8.60 2.99
N LEU A 98 -0.15 9.91 2.72
CA LEU A 98 -1.27 10.85 2.66
C LEU A 98 -1.75 11.13 1.24
N THR A 99 -1.13 10.52 0.24
CA THR A 99 -1.54 10.57 -1.18
C THR A 99 -1.83 9.16 -1.69
N PRO A 100 -2.80 8.44 -1.09
CA PRO A 100 -3.08 7.06 -1.48
C PRO A 100 -3.53 6.98 -2.95
N ALA A 101 -3.18 5.89 -3.61
CA ALA A 101 -3.69 5.61 -4.94
C ALA A 101 -5.20 5.32 -4.89
N ALA A 102 -5.90 5.64 -5.95
CA ALA A 102 -7.34 5.42 -6.03
C ALA A 102 -7.67 3.94 -5.77
N GLY A 103 -8.54 3.69 -4.78
CA GLY A 103 -8.99 2.34 -4.42
C GLY A 103 -8.14 1.61 -3.36
N GLU A 104 -7.07 2.20 -2.85
CA GLU A 104 -6.28 1.59 -1.77
C GLU A 104 -7.10 1.41 -0.49
N ASP A 105 -7.92 2.38 -0.10
CA ASP A 105 -8.81 2.27 1.07
C ASP A 105 -9.78 1.09 0.94
N ALA A 106 -10.34 0.87 -0.25
CA ALA A 106 -11.23 -0.26 -0.54
C ALA A 106 -10.49 -1.60 -0.48
N LEU A 107 -9.24 -1.64 -0.93
CA LEU A 107 -8.39 -2.82 -0.83
C LEU A 107 -8.08 -3.13 0.63
N ILE A 108 -7.65 -2.15 1.39
CA ILE A 108 -7.34 -2.30 2.81
C ILE A 108 -8.58 -2.81 3.56
N ALA A 109 -9.76 -2.22 3.34
CA ALA A 109 -11.00 -2.68 3.93
C ALA A 109 -11.35 -4.14 3.52
N ALA A 110 -11.10 -4.53 2.27
CA ALA A 110 -11.32 -5.90 1.79
C ALA A 110 -10.38 -6.93 2.42
N LEU A 111 -9.25 -6.49 2.98
CA LEU A 111 -8.26 -7.34 3.66
C LEU A 111 -8.58 -7.57 5.14
N ALA A 112 -9.50 -6.82 5.73
CA ALA A 112 -9.85 -6.95 7.14
C ALA A 112 -10.13 -8.41 7.59
N PRO A 113 -10.86 -9.25 6.81
CA PRO A 113 -11.07 -10.66 7.18
C PRO A 113 -9.79 -11.51 7.16
N LEU A 114 -8.75 -11.06 6.46
CA LEU A 114 -7.47 -11.77 6.32
C LEU A 114 -6.41 -11.28 7.31
N ALA A 115 -6.70 -10.27 8.15
CA ALA A 115 -5.74 -9.67 9.07
C ALA A 115 -5.12 -10.66 10.07
N GLY A 116 -5.82 -11.78 10.37
CA GLY A 116 -5.32 -12.88 11.19
C GLY A 116 -4.55 -13.97 10.43
N HIS A 117 -4.40 -13.85 9.09
CA HIS A 117 -3.69 -14.86 8.32
C HIS A 117 -2.18 -14.78 8.57
N PRO A 118 -1.51 -15.88 9.00
CA PRO A 118 -0.12 -15.83 9.48
C PRO A 118 0.87 -15.23 8.47
N GLU A 119 0.75 -15.58 7.20
CA GLU A 119 1.64 -15.08 6.14
C GLU A 119 1.46 -13.57 5.93
N LEU A 120 0.22 -13.09 5.85
CA LEU A 120 -0.07 -11.67 5.71
C LEU A 120 0.39 -10.89 6.94
N LEU A 121 0.16 -11.43 8.15
CA LEU A 121 0.61 -10.81 9.39
C LEU A 121 2.13 -10.69 9.43
N ALA A 122 2.88 -11.73 9.04
CA ALA A 122 4.35 -11.68 8.98
C ALA A 122 4.83 -10.57 8.03
N ARG A 123 4.22 -10.42 6.85
CA ARG A 123 4.57 -9.37 5.89
C ARG A 123 4.21 -7.96 6.38
N LEU A 124 3.10 -7.81 7.08
CA LEU A 124 2.75 -6.54 7.72
C LEU A 124 3.75 -6.18 8.82
N GLN A 125 4.23 -7.16 9.61
CA GLN A 125 5.27 -6.94 10.61
C GLN A 125 6.61 -6.53 9.98
N GLU A 126 7.02 -7.16 8.88
CA GLU A 126 8.20 -6.77 8.11
C GLU A 126 8.07 -5.33 7.55
N ALA A 127 6.89 -4.97 7.04
CA ALA A 127 6.62 -3.62 6.57
C ALA A 127 6.69 -2.59 7.71
N GLN A 128 6.14 -2.91 8.89
CA GLN A 128 6.25 -2.06 10.07
C GLN A 128 7.69 -1.91 10.58
N ALA A 129 8.50 -2.97 10.52
CA ALA A 129 9.92 -2.90 10.85
C ALA A 129 10.69 -1.98 9.89
N PHE A 130 10.39 -2.03 8.58
CA PHE A 130 10.94 -1.11 7.58
C PHE A 130 10.61 0.35 7.91
N VAL A 131 9.34 0.63 8.23
CA VAL A 131 8.87 1.99 8.56
C VAL A 131 9.53 2.50 9.85
N LEU A 132 9.62 1.65 10.88
CA LEU A 132 10.25 1.99 12.16
C LEU A 132 11.73 2.34 11.96
N THR A 133 12.47 1.48 11.26
CA THR A 133 13.90 1.68 10.97
C THR A 133 14.14 2.96 10.19
N GLY A 134 13.33 3.23 9.17
CA GLY A 134 13.44 4.45 8.37
C GLY A 134 13.20 5.72 9.20
N ALA A 135 12.17 5.70 10.05
CA ALA A 135 11.83 6.83 10.91
C ALA A 135 12.91 7.10 11.97
N GLU A 136 13.50 6.06 12.57
CA GLU A 136 14.55 6.20 13.59
C GLU A 136 15.88 6.66 13.02
N ALA A 137 16.20 6.26 11.78
CA ALA A 137 17.42 6.64 11.09
C ALA A 137 17.40 8.04 10.45
N ASP A 138 16.25 8.74 10.45
CA ASP A 138 16.01 9.95 9.65
C ASP A 138 16.59 11.25 10.25
N GLY A 139 17.24 11.18 11.42
CA GLY A 139 17.93 12.31 12.05
C GLY A 139 17.03 13.34 12.72
N LEU A 140 15.71 13.10 12.83
CA LEU A 140 14.81 13.93 13.64
C LEU A 140 14.79 13.50 15.12
N PRO A 141 14.35 14.38 16.04
CA PRO A 141 14.12 13.98 17.42
C PRO A 141 13.17 12.76 17.48
N PRO A 142 13.52 11.69 18.22
CA PRO A 142 12.80 10.41 18.18
C PRO A 142 11.28 10.53 18.43
N ALA A 143 10.89 11.34 19.44
CA ALA A 143 9.47 11.54 19.74
C ALA A 143 8.69 12.16 18.57
N ARG A 144 9.32 13.09 17.85
CA ARG A 144 8.73 13.73 16.67
C ARG A 144 8.63 12.74 15.50
N ALA A 145 9.68 11.99 15.24
CA ALA A 145 9.68 10.95 14.20
C ALA A 145 8.58 9.92 14.44
N HIS A 146 8.42 9.45 15.69
CA HIS A 146 7.35 8.51 16.05
C HIS A 146 5.95 9.12 15.95
N ALA A 147 5.77 10.39 16.34
CA ALA A 147 4.47 11.06 16.20
C ALA A 147 4.03 11.16 14.73
N ILE A 148 4.94 11.55 13.84
CA ILE A 148 4.70 11.59 12.39
C ILE A 148 4.35 10.18 11.87
N ARG A 149 5.17 9.18 12.21
CA ARG A 149 4.95 7.78 11.80
C ARG A 149 3.58 7.29 12.24
N LEU A 150 3.23 7.44 13.53
CA LEU A 150 1.95 6.96 14.06
C LEU A 150 0.75 7.65 13.42
N ALA A 151 0.84 8.95 13.09
CA ALA A 151 -0.21 9.66 12.37
C ALA A 151 -0.42 9.09 10.95
N CYS A 152 0.67 8.81 10.23
CA CYS A 152 0.60 8.18 8.91
C CYS A 152 0.07 6.74 8.99
N ASP A 153 0.57 5.93 9.94
CA ASP A 153 0.12 4.55 10.16
C ASP A 153 -1.40 4.50 10.45
N ALA A 154 -1.91 5.39 11.29
CA ALA A 154 -3.33 5.46 11.62
C ALA A 154 -4.20 5.75 10.38
N LEU A 155 -3.74 6.59 9.46
CA LEU A 155 -4.45 6.87 8.21
C LEU A 155 -4.40 5.69 7.24
N CYS A 156 -3.24 5.07 7.09
CA CYS A 156 -3.07 3.90 6.22
C CYS A 156 -3.88 2.68 6.71
N LEU A 157 -3.92 2.45 8.02
CA LEU A 157 -4.57 1.28 8.62
C LEU A 157 -6.01 1.55 9.09
N GLY A 158 -6.44 2.81 9.07
CA GLY A 158 -7.79 3.22 9.47
C GLY A 158 -8.91 2.41 8.82
N PRO A 159 -8.88 2.17 7.50
CA PRO A 159 -9.89 1.37 6.82
C PRO A 159 -10.02 -0.07 7.34
N LEU A 160 -8.94 -0.68 7.87
CA LEU A 160 -8.99 -2.01 8.50
C LEU A 160 -9.77 -2.03 9.82
N THR A 161 -9.73 -0.92 10.53
CA THR A 161 -10.32 -0.78 11.88
C THR A 161 -11.67 -0.09 11.86
N GLY A 162 -12.15 0.33 10.68
CA GLY A 162 -13.39 1.07 10.53
C GLY A 162 -13.32 2.50 11.06
N LEU A 163 -12.12 3.06 11.24
CA LEU A 163 -11.98 4.48 11.59
C LEU A 163 -12.51 5.35 10.44
N PRO A 164 -13.23 6.43 10.75
CA PRO A 164 -13.76 7.33 9.73
C PRO A 164 -12.62 8.03 8.99
N ASP A 165 -12.76 8.14 7.65
CA ASP A 165 -11.84 8.94 6.85
C ASP A 165 -11.91 10.43 7.24
N LEU A 166 -10.75 11.09 7.21
CA LEU A 166 -10.66 12.53 7.48
C LEU A 166 -11.27 13.41 6.38
N GLY A 167 -11.42 12.84 5.19
CA GLY A 167 -11.74 13.60 4.00
C GLY A 167 -10.54 14.41 3.44
N PRO A 168 -10.64 14.85 2.18
CA PRO A 168 -9.49 15.42 1.46
C PRO A 168 -8.92 16.70 2.10
N GLU A 169 -9.77 17.59 2.58
CA GLU A 169 -9.33 18.87 3.16
C GLU A 169 -8.54 18.68 4.46
N ARG A 170 -9.04 17.84 5.39
CA ARG A 170 -8.35 17.56 6.66
C ARG A 170 -7.09 16.74 6.44
N ARG A 171 -7.10 15.84 5.46
CA ARG A 171 -5.92 15.04 5.07
C ARG A 171 -4.82 15.97 4.52
N ALA A 172 -5.17 16.95 3.67
CA ALA A 172 -4.24 17.95 3.16
C ALA A 172 -3.68 18.85 4.28
N ALA A 173 -4.53 19.33 5.17
CA ALA A 173 -4.08 20.14 6.32
C ALA A 173 -3.13 19.36 7.24
N LEU A 174 -3.44 18.09 7.54
CA LEU A 174 -2.57 17.22 8.33
C LEU A 174 -1.23 16.98 7.62
N ARG A 175 -1.25 16.76 6.31
CA ARG A 175 -0.02 16.60 5.51
C ARG A 175 0.90 17.80 5.65
N GLU A 176 0.38 19.01 5.49
CA GLU A 176 1.19 20.25 5.61
C GLU A 176 1.77 20.40 7.02
N GLU A 177 0.99 20.10 8.05
CA GLU A 177 1.47 20.15 9.44
C GLU A 177 2.57 19.12 9.71
N LEU A 178 2.39 17.87 9.28
CA LEU A 178 3.40 16.83 9.44
C LEU A 178 4.68 17.17 8.66
N LEU A 179 4.56 17.74 7.45
CA LEU A 179 5.73 18.22 6.69
C LEU A 179 6.42 19.38 7.41
N ALA A 180 5.70 20.28 8.05
CA ALA A 180 6.29 21.35 8.86
C ALA A 180 7.10 20.79 10.03
N TRP A 181 6.65 19.70 10.65
CA TRP A 181 7.38 19.03 11.73
C TRP A 181 8.68 18.35 11.27
N THR A 182 8.87 18.11 9.99
CA THR A 182 10.14 17.58 9.46
C THR A 182 11.20 18.66 9.21
N ARG A 183 10.84 19.94 9.34
CA ARG A 183 11.77 21.06 9.20
C ARG A 183 12.41 21.30 10.55
N THR A 184 13.73 21.20 10.60
CA THR A 184 14.54 21.53 11.78
C THR A 184 14.94 22.99 11.77
#